data_7db9fdaeb29426f539b3578a34b1b9b6
#
_entry.id   7db9fdaeb29426f539b3578a34b1b9b6
#
_cell.length_a   1.000
_cell.length_b   1.000
_cell.length_c   1.000
_cell.angle_alpha   90.00
_cell.angle_beta   90.00
_cell.angle_gamma   90.00
#
_symmetry.space_group_name_H-M   'P 1'
#
loop_
_entity.id
_entity.type
_entity.pdbx_description
1 polymer ?
#
loop_
_entity_poly.entity_id
_entity_poly.type
_entity_poly.pdbx_seq_one_letter_code
_entity_poly.pdbx_strand_id
1 'polypeptide(L)'
;DISAVEYFKEKYPTMMDSKIRDILGKYGIVGELAIKKLSELSGGELTKVRFARLSLESSNMLILDEPTNHLDKNAKNALFKAMSEYPGTIILVSHEKDFYKKLSFYFSVFSINSSYEYF
;
A
#
# COMPACT_ATOMS: atom_id res chain seq x y z
N ASP A 1 -4.15 -12.92 16.90
CA ASP A 1 -3.49 -11.73 16.38
C ASP A 1 -2.01 -12.01 16.20
N ILE A 2 -1.52 -11.89 14.99
CA ILE A 2 -0.20 -12.33 14.54
C ILE A 2 0.61 -11.14 14.00
N SER A 3 1.92 -11.34 13.85
CA SER A 3 2.79 -10.35 13.25
C SER A 3 2.71 -10.36 11.72
N ALA A 4 3.32 -9.35 11.08
CA ALA A 4 3.41 -9.30 9.63
C ALA A 4 4.17 -10.51 9.06
N VAL A 5 5.26 -10.91 9.70
CA VAL A 5 6.03 -12.10 9.27
C VAL A 5 5.18 -13.36 9.35
N GLU A 6 4.49 -13.57 10.47
CA GLU A 6 3.62 -14.73 10.67
C GLU A 6 2.48 -14.76 9.65
N TYR A 7 1.87 -13.61 9.38
CA TYR A 7 0.82 -13.46 8.38
C TYR A 7 1.28 -13.90 6.99
N PHE A 8 2.46 -13.46 6.57
CA PHE A 8 3.05 -13.89 5.29
C PHE A 8 3.38 -15.38 5.31
N LYS A 9 3.88 -15.90 6.43
CA LYS A 9 4.21 -17.32 6.57
C LYS A 9 2.98 -18.22 6.46
N GLU A 10 1.85 -17.79 7.01
CA GLU A 10 0.59 -18.52 6.87
C GLU A 10 0.09 -18.55 5.43
N LYS A 11 0.21 -17.43 4.72
CA LYS A 11 -0.21 -17.35 3.32
C LYS A 11 0.75 -18.01 2.34
N TYR A 12 2.03 -17.98 2.65
CA TYR A 12 3.10 -18.49 1.80
C TYR A 12 4.01 -19.43 2.61
N PRO A 13 3.52 -20.64 2.97
CA PRO A 13 4.24 -21.50 3.91
C PRO A 13 5.64 -21.94 3.45
N THR A 14 5.86 -21.99 2.13
CA THR A 14 7.15 -22.39 1.55
C THR A 14 8.13 -21.23 1.41
N MET A 15 7.68 -19.99 1.63
CA MET A 15 8.55 -18.83 1.52
C MET A 15 9.47 -18.74 2.74
N MET A 16 10.76 -18.54 2.48
CA MET A 16 11.75 -18.38 3.56
C MET A 16 11.53 -17.07 4.32
N ASP A 17 11.80 -17.08 5.62
CA ASP A 17 11.66 -15.88 6.47
C ASP A 17 12.48 -14.70 5.96
N SER A 18 13.70 -14.96 5.46
CA SER A 18 14.55 -13.94 4.86
C SER A 18 13.86 -13.25 3.68
N LYS A 19 13.19 -14.04 2.83
CA LYS A 19 12.46 -13.51 1.68
C LYS A 19 11.26 -12.67 2.10
N ILE A 20 10.52 -13.13 3.11
CA ILE A 20 9.40 -12.36 3.69
C ILE A 20 9.89 -11.01 4.21
N ARG A 21 11.00 -11.02 4.97
CA ARG A 21 11.59 -9.79 5.51
C ARG A 21 12.09 -8.86 4.42
N ASP A 22 12.64 -9.38 3.32
CA ASP A 22 13.07 -8.58 2.18
C ASP A 22 11.88 -7.86 1.53
N ILE A 23 10.78 -8.57 1.35
CA ILE A 23 9.55 -8.01 0.77
C ILE A 23 8.97 -6.93 1.68
N LEU A 24 8.82 -7.24 2.97
CA LEU A 24 8.34 -6.26 3.96
C LEU A 24 9.26 -5.05 4.04
N GLY A 25 10.57 -5.26 3.96
CA GLY A 25 11.57 -4.20 4.01
C GLY A 25 11.47 -3.21 2.87
N LYS A 26 11.10 -3.65 1.66
CA LYS A 26 10.85 -2.76 0.52
C LYS A 26 9.75 -1.73 0.82
N TYR A 27 8.81 -2.09 1.67
CA TYR A 27 7.72 -1.22 2.08
C TYR A 27 7.99 -0.54 3.43
N GLY A 28 9.21 -0.66 3.96
CA GLY A 28 9.60 0.00 5.20
C GLY A 28 9.18 -0.71 6.48
N ILE A 29 8.73 -1.95 6.39
CA ILE A 29 8.39 -2.78 7.56
C ILE A 29 9.63 -3.61 7.92
N VAL A 30 10.46 -3.04 8.78
CA VAL A 30 11.76 -3.61 9.15
C VAL A 30 11.88 -3.81 10.66
N GLY A 31 12.78 -4.69 11.07
CA GLY A 31 13.11 -4.91 12.47
C GLY A 31 11.89 -5.28 13.31
N GLU A 32 11.67 -4.54 14.38
CA GLU A 32 10.56 -4.78 15.31
C GLU A 32 9.18 -4.64 14.68
N LEU A 33 9.03 -3.78 13.68
CA LEU A 33 7.76 -3.63 12.97
C LEU A 33 7.31 -4.92 12.29
N ALA A 34 8.25 -5.73 11.82
CA ALA A 34 7.95 -6.98 11.12
C ALA A 34 7.43 -8.08 12.07
N ILE A 35 7.82 -8.03 13.35
CA ILE A 35 7.42 -9.01 14.36
C ILE A 35 6.37 -8.49 15.34
N LYS A 36 6.05 -7.21 15.26
CA LYS A 36 4.99 -6.60 16.06
C LYS A 36 3.62 -7.10 15.59
N LYS A 37 2.68 -7.25 16.50
CA LYS A 37 1.33 -7.71 16.15
C LYS A 37 0.65 -6.72 15.21
N LEU A 38 -0.09 -7.24 14.25
CA LEU A 38 -0.79 -6.38 13.27
C LEU A 38 -1.73 -5.37 13.93
N SER A 39 -2.36 -5.76 15.02
CA SER A 39 -3.24 -4.86 15.79
C SER A 39 -2.53 -3.68 16.45
N GLU A 40 -1.22 -3.79 16.64
CA GLU A 40 -0.39 -2.76 17.26
C GLU A 40 0.26 -1.83 16.24
N LEU A 41 0.11 -2.13 14.94
CA LEU A 41 0.63 -1.28 13.88
C LEU A 41 -0.27 -0.07 13.66
N SER A 42 0.33 1.05 13.29
CA SER A 42 -0.41 2.23 12.86
C SER A 42 -1.13 1.97 11.53
N GLY A 43 -2.12 2.82 11.20
CA GLY A 43 -2.82 2.73 9.92
C GLY A 43 -1.88 2.77 8.71
N GLY A 44 -0.85 3.63 8.77
CA GLY A 44 0.16 3.72 7.72
C GLY A 44 1.03 2.47 7.62
N GLU A 45 1.43 1.90 8.75
CA GLU A 45 2.20 0.65 8.80
C GLU A 45 1.39 -0.53 8.26
N LEU A 46 0.11 -0.63 8.63
CA LEU A 46 -0.80 -1.64 8.08
C LEU A 46 -0.95 -1.49 6.57
N THR A 47 -1.04 -0.27 6.07
CA THR A 47 -1.10 0.02 4.63
C THR A 47 0.13 -0.54 3.92
N LYS A 48 1.31 -0.34 4.49
CA LYS A 48 2.56 -0.87 3.94
C LYS A 48 2.57 -2.40 3.91
N VAL A 49 2.09 -3.05 4.97
CA VAL A 49 1.98 -4.52 5.02
C VAL A 49 1.02 -5.03 3.92
N ARG A 50 -0.12 -4.35 3.75
CA ARG A 50 -1.08 -4.71 2.70
C ARG A 50 -0.49 -4.60 1.31
N PHE A 51 0.23 -3.53 1.01
CA PHE A 51 0.90 -3.35 -0.28
C PHE A 51 2.00 -4.40 -0.51
N ALA A 52 2.78 -4.70 0.52
CA ALA A 52 3.79 -5.77 0.46
C ALA A 52 3.14 -7.11 0.07
N ARG A 53 2.00 -7.43 0.65
CA ARG A 53 1.25 -8.62 0.29
C ARG A 53 0.73 -8.56 -1.15
N LEU A 54 0.13 -7.45 -1.53
CA LEU A 54 -0.42 -7.28 -2.87
C LEU A 54 0.66 -7.36 -3.96
N SER A 55 1.90 -6.99 -3.65
CA SER A 55 3.02 -7.11 -4.58
C SER A 55 3.35 -8.57 -4.96
N LEU A 56 2.90 -9.52 -4.15
CA LEU A 56 3.10 -10.96 -4.39
C LEU A 56 1.95 -11.61 -5.18
N GLU A 57 0.86 -10.89 -5.36
CA GLU A 57 -0.25 -11.40 -6.16
C GLU A 57 0.15 -11.46 -7.64
N SER A 58 -0.44 -12.38 -8.36
CA SER A 58 -0.21 -12.53 -9.80
C SER A 58 -0.85 -11.41 -10.63
N SER A 59 -1.64 -10.56 -10.00
CA SER A 59 -2.28 -9.42 -10.65
C SER A 59 -1.26 -8.31 -10.93
N ASN A 60 -1.34 -7.73 -12.13
CA ASN A 60 -0.50 -6.60 -12.54
C ASN A 60 -1.19 -5.24 -12.37
N MET A 61 -2.40 -5.26 -11.85
CA MET A 61 -3.20 -4.03 -11.72
C MET A 61 -3.90 -3.99 -10.36
N LEU A 62 -3.86 -2.82 -9.74
CA LEU A 62 -4.51 -2.52 -8.48
C LEU A 62 -5.42 -1.31 -8.67
N ILE A 63 -6.67 -1.43 -8.25
CA ILE A 63 -7.62 -0.33 -8.28
C ILE A 63 -7.83 0.16 -6.85
N LEU A 64 -7.51 1.44 -6.61
CA LEU A 64 -7.71 2.09 -5.33
C LEU A 64 -8.81 3.15 -5.47
N ASP A 65 -9.91 2.93 -4.77
CA ASP A 65 -11.05 3.85 -4.77
C ASP A 65 -11.07 4.64 -3.46
N GLU A 66 -10.84 5.96 -3.56
CA GLU A 66 -10.77 6.88 -2.42
C GLU A 66 -9.90 6.35 -1.26
N PRO A 67 -8.65 5.91 -1.52
CA PRO A 67 -7.84 5.22 -0.51
C PRO A 67 -7.36 6.14 0.61
N THR A 68 -7.46 7.46 0.43
CA THR A 68 -7.04 8.46 1.42
C THR A 68 -8.12 8.85 2.40
N ASN A 69 -9.37 8.40 2.19
CA ASN A 69 -10.47 8.70 3.11
C ASN A 69 -10.16 8.22 4.51
N HIS A 70 -10.38 9.10 5.49
CA HIS A 70 -10.15 8.85 6.91
C HIS A 70 -8.69 8.61 7.31
N LEU A 71 -7.74 8.86 6.41
CA LEU A 71 -6.31 8.77 6.73
C LEU A 71 -5.78 10.11 7.22
N ASP A 72 -4.93 10.08 8.26
CA ASP A 72 -4.16 11.24 8.67
C ASP A 72 -3.00 11.49 7.69
N LYS A 73 -2.27 12.59 7.89
CA LYS A 73 -1.15 12.97 7.03
C LYS A 73 -0.07 11.90 6.96
N ASN A 74 0.26 11.27 8.09
CA ASN A 74 1.30 10.23 8.14
C ASN A 74 0.87 8.99 7.38
N ALA A 75 -0.39 8.58 7.52
CA ALA A 75 -0.94 7.45 6.80
C ALA A 75 -1.02 7.72 5.28
N LYS A 76 -1.37 8.94 4.86
CA LYS A 76 -1.35 9.34 3.45
C LYS A 76 0.06 9.29 2.86
N ASN A 77 1.08 9.74 3.59
CA ASN A 77 2.47 9.65 3.16
C ASN A 77 2.93 8.19 3.04
N ALA A 78 2.51 7.34 3.97
CA ALA A 78 2.79 5.90 3.91
C ALA A 78 2.13 5.25 2.70
N LEU A 79 0.88 5.59 2.40
CA LEU A 79 0.17 5.12 1.21
C LEU A 79 0.91 5.54 -0.06
N PHE A 80 1.31 6.80 -0.15
CA PHE A 80 2.07 7.31 -1.29
C PHE A 80 3.37 6.53 -1.51
N LYS A 81 4.14 6.29 -0.45
CA LYS A 81 5.37 5.50 -0.53
C LYS A 81 5.10 4.06 -0.95
N ALA A 82 4.06 3.44 -0.40
CA ALA A 82 3.67 2.08 -0.75
C ALA A 82 3.26 1.97 -2.23
N MET A 83 2.53 2.95 -2.75
CA MET A 83 2.18 3.02 -4.17
C MET A 83 3.42 3.11 -5.05
N SER A 84 4.44 3.88 -4.65
CA SER A 84 5.67 4.03 -5.42
C SER A 84 6.49 2.74 -5.50
N GLU A 85 6.37 1.86 -4.51
CA GLU A 85 7.06 0.56 -4.48
C GLU A 85 6.28 -0.56 -5.18
N TYR A 86 5.00 -0.35 -5.49
CA TYR A 86 4.18 -1.36 -6.12
C TYR A 86 4.63 -1.59 -7.57
N PRO A 87 4.93 -2.86 -7.95
CA PRO A 87 5.54 -3.15 -9.27
C PRO A 87 4.56 -3.14 -10.44
N GLY A 88 3.27 -3.15 -10.17
CA GLY A 88 2.23 -3.18 -11.21
C GLY A 88 1.63 -1.81 -11.50
N THR A 89 0.56 -1.81 -12.27
CA THR A 89 -0.21 -0.62 -12.59
C THR A 89 -1.22 -0.31 -11.48
N ILE A 90 -1.30 0.95 -11.08
CA ILE A 90 -2.29 1.42 -10.12
C ILE A 90 -3.27 2.34 -10.83
N ILE A 91 -4.56 2.05 -10.68
CA ILE A 91 -5.64 2.97 -11.05
C ILE A 91 -6.16 3.58 -9.75
N LEU A 92 -6.05 4.89 -9.66
CA LEU A 92 -6.45 5.64 -8.48
C LEU A 92 -7.69 6.48 -8.79
N VAL A 93 -8.73 6.31 -7.97
CA VAL A 93 -9.89 7.20 -7.95
C VAL A 93 -9.82 8.03 -6.68
N SER A 94 -9.66 9.36 -6.82
CA SER A 94 -9.53 10.26 -5.67
C SER A 94 -10.05 11.65 -6.00
N HIS A 95 -10.72 12.27 -5.04
CA HIS A 95 -11.12 13.68 -5.06
C HIS A 95 -10.15 14.59 -4.32
N GLU A 96 -9.15 14.04 -3.65
CA GLU A 96 -8.14 14.82 -2.92
C GLU A 96 -7.06 15.35 -3.87
N LYS A 97 -7.19 16.62 -4.24
CA LYS A 97 -6.29 17.30 -5.20
C LYS A 97 -4.84 17.29 -4.76
N ASP A 98 -4.56 17.54 -3.49
CA ASP A 98 -3.19 17.58 -2.98
C ASP A 98 -2.50 16.23 -3.09
N PHE A 99 -3.26 15.15 -2.91
CA PHE A 99 -2.74 13.80 -3.03
C PHE A 99 -2.39 13.44 -4.47
N TYR A 100 -3.30 13.61 -5.42
CA TYR A 100 -3.01 13.23 -6.80
C TYR A 100 -2.06 14.20 -7.51
N LYS A 101 -2.00 15.47 -7.12
CA LYS A 101 -0.97 16.39 -7.62
C LYS A 101 0.44 15.94 -7.22
N LYS A 102 0.63 15.47 -6.00
CA LYS A 102 1.88 14.87 -5.53
C LYS A 102 2.25 13.65 -6.36
N LEU A 103 1.26 12.83 -6.74
CA LEU A 103 1.46 11.66 -7.58
C LEU A 103 1.90 12.02 -9.01
N SER A 104 1.47 13.16 -9.55
CA SER A 104 1.76 13.55 -10.93
C SER A 104 3.26 13.71 -11.22
N PHE A 105 4.10 13.91 -10.20
CA PHE A 105 5.56 13.96 -10.34
C PHE A 105 6.18 12.59 -10.54
N TYR A 106 5.49 11.51 -10.16
CA TYR A 106 6.04 10.15 -10.16
C TYR A 106 5.27 9.20 -11.07
N PHE A 107 4.05 9.55 -11.45
CA PHE A 107 3.12 8.70 -12.21
C PHE A 107 2.44 9.49 -13.31
N SER A 108 2.03 8.77 -14.36
CA SER A 108 1.13 9.36 -15.35
C SER A 108 -0.26 9.48 -14.75
N VAL A 109 -0.74 10.71 -14.60
CA VAL A 109 -2.06 10.97 -14.03
C VAL A 109 -3.02 11.36 -15.14
N PHE A 110 -4.13 10.62 -15.24
CA PHE A 110 -5.23 10.94 -16.15
C PHE A 110 -6.38 11.49 -15.31
N SER A 111 -6.77 12.73 -15.58
CA SER A 111 -7.93 13.33 -14.94
C SER A 111 -9.18 13.06 -15.76
N ILE A 112 -10.16 12.41 -15.15
CA ILE A 112 -11.49 12.29 -15.72
C ILE A 112 -12.27 13.52 -15.26
N ASN A 113 -12.79 14.28 -16.22
CA ASN A 113 -13.53 15.50 -15.91
C ASN A 113 -14.81 15.16 -15.14
N SER A 114 -14.99 15.82 -14.00
CA SER A 114 -16.10 15.60 -13.07
C SER A 114 -17.50 15.93 -13.65
N SER A 115 -17.58 16.42 -14.87
CA SER A 115 -18.86 16.71 -15.50
C SER A 115 -19.80 15.51 -15.63
N TYR A 116 -19.26 14.31 -15.44
CA TYR A 116 -20.06 13.08 -15.43
C TYR A 116 -20.79 12.82 -14.11
N GLU A 117 -20.43 13.52 -13.06
CA GLU A 117 -21.04 13.34 -11.74
C GLU A 117 -22.49 13.83 -11.70
N TYR A 118 -22.92 14.56 -12.70
CA TYR A 118 -24.26 15.17 -12.76
C TYR A 118 -25.24 14.41 -13.65
N PHE A 119 -24.80 13.29 -14.15
CA PHE A 119 -25.66 12.39 -14.91
C PHE A 119 -26.08 11.19 -14.06
#